data_09afecec1fb65579c1dabd5bea56d371
#
_entry.id   09afecec1fb65579c1dabd5bea56d371
#
_cell.length_a   1.000
_cell.length_b   1.000
_cell.length_c   1.000
_cell.angle_alpha   90.00
_cell.angle_beta   90.00
_cell.angle_gamma   90.00
#
_symmetry.space_group_name_H-M   'P 1'
#
loop_
_entity.id
_entity.type
_entity.pdbx_description
1 polymer ?
#
loop_
_entity_poly.entity_id
_entity_poly.type
_entity_poly.pdbx_seq_one_letter_code
_entity_poly.pdbx_strand_id
1 'polypeptide(L)'
;MIFSPFWGRLSDRFGRGSIFLIGMIGFALSMASFAAILISAQNFLLPLALVFPLLVLTRLINGLLGSAVRPAAGGRIADLTSPTTRTAGFARFDAGWQFGIVIGPIVVGLLLSIFNENLLAPFLFIALLGLIIGFYNYKNMIDENGFSESENITKLKFYDSRVWPSLLVASFMGISNACLVLTSALYTKDVIVTSGESVYAVIAIGFSLVAMSGMFANLFIVDKFKIRPLNLIKWGCALILFSYLFLANATSIPNLYLSLIMFGLGSGLIRPGNITILSLSVSPKEQGAASGWMGTVFPIGHLITPFTIMPLYMLSPNLPYLAISFLALLLIVFILLNQKKYFYY
;
A
#
# COMPACT_ATOMS: atom_id res chain seq x y z
N MET A 1 0.75 11.94 -0.39
CA MET A 1 2.11 11.47 -0.70
C MET A 1 3.17 12.45 -0.22
N ILE A 2 3.26 13.66 -0.78
CA ILE A 2 4.28 14.67 -0.42
C ILE A 2 4.25 15.02 1.07
N PHE A 3 3.08 15.02 1.69
CA PHE A 3 2.88 15.34 3.10
C PHE A 3 3.16 14.19 4.08
N SER A 4 3.34 12.97 3.61
CA SER A 4 3.54 11.81 4.49
C SER A 4 4.79 11.91 5.39
N PRO A 5 5.97 12.33 4.89
CA PRO A 5 7.14 12.56 5.75
C PRO A 5 6.96 13.73 6.73
N PHE A 6 6.17 14.75 6.35
CA PHE A 6 5.79 15.85 7.25
C PHE A 6 4.96 15.33 8.42
N TRP A 7 3.90 14.57 8.15
CA TRP A 7 3.08 13.94 9.17
C TRP A 7 3.85 12.95 10.03
N GLY A 8 4.81 12.23 9.44
CA GLY A 8 5.71 11.35 10.17
C GLY A 8 6.48 12.08 11.25
N ARG A 9 7.12 13.20 10.90
CA ARG A 9 7.83 14.05 11.86
C ARG A 9 6.90 14.67 12.91
N LEU A 10 5.73 15.14 12.50
CA LEU A 10 4.72 15.62 13.44
C LEU A 10 4.28 14.53 14.42
N SER A 11 4.13 13.30 13.95
CA SER A 11 3.78 12.13 14.76
C SER A 11 4.86 11.80 15.79
N ASP A 12 6.14 11.99 15.44
CA ASP A 12 7.27 11.85 16.38
C ASP A 12 7.25 12.93 17.47
N ARG A 13 6.71 14.14 17.16
CA ARG A 13 6.69 15.29 18.08
C ARG A 13 5.40 15.41 18.91
N PHE A 14 4.25 15.27 18.27
CA PHE A 14 2.93 15.55 18.87
C PHE A 14 2.19 14.28 19.31
N GLY A 15 2.85 13.13 19.18
CA GLY A 15 2.31 11.83 19.57
C GLY A 15 1.58 11.10 18.42
N ARG A 16 1.69 9.77 18.43
CA ARG A 16 1.14 8.90 17.39
C ARG A 16 -0.38 8.98 17.30
N GLY A 17 -1.06 9.00 18.46
CA GLY A 17 -2.52 9.00 18.55
C GLY A 17 -3.15 10.24 17.95
N SER A 18 -2.60 11.43 18.26
CA SER A 18 -3.12 12.72 17.76
C SER A 18 -3.03 12.81 16.25
N ILE A 19 -1.89 12.46 15.68
CA ILE A 19 -1.67 12.50 14.22
C ILE A 19 -2.47 11.42 13.50
N PHE A 20 -2.62 10.24 14.10
CA PHE A 20 -3.50 9.20 13.57
C PHE A 20 -4.96 9.67 13.50
N LEU A 21 -5.46 10.30 14.57
CA LEU A 21 -6.82 10.84 14.63
C LEU A 21 -7.05 11.93 13.56
N ILE A 22 -6.13 12.88 13.41
CA ILE A 22 -6.19 13.92 12.36
C ILE A 22 -6.32 13.26 10.98
N GLY A 23 -5.53 12.23 10.72
CA GLY A 23 -5.58 11.48 9.47
C GLY A 23 -6.92 10.78 9.24
N MET A 24 -7.49 10.17 10.27
CA MET A 24 -8.80 9.49 10.20
C MET A 24 -9.96 10.47 10.02
N ILE A 25 -9.91 11.65 10.68
CA ILE A 25 -10.86 12.72 10.44
C ILE A 25 -10.77 13.22 9.00
N GLY A 26 -9.56 13.45 8.48
CA GLY A 26 -9.36 13.85 7.08
C GLY A 26 -9.87 12.81 6.08
N PHE A 27 -9.66 11.53 6.36
CA PHE A 27 -10.22 10.43 5.58
C PHE A 27 -11.76 10.44 5.60
N ALA A 28 -12.37 10.51 6.79
CA ALA A 28 -13.82 10.53 6.95
C ALA A 28 -14.46 11.73 6.24
N LEU A 29 -13.87 12.93 6.42
CA LEU A 29 -14.32 14.15 5.75
C LEU A 29 -14.25 14.00 4.21
N SER A 30 -13.18 13.43 3.68
CA SER A 30 -13.05 13.17 2.25
C SER A 30 -14.10 12.19 1.74
N MET A 31 -14.41 11.12 2.47
CA MET A 31 -15.44 10.15 2.07
C MET A 31 -16.83 10.75 2.12
N ALA A 32 -17.17 11.46 3.19
CA ALA A 32 -18.48 12.11 3.35
C ALA A 32 -18.70 13.19 2.30
N SER A 33 -17.72 14.07 2.05
CA SER A 33 -17.82 15.11 1.03
C SER A 33 -17.89 14.54 -0.39
N PHE A 34 -17.16 13.45 -0.67
CA PHE A 34 -17.25 12.75 -1.95
C PHE A 34 -18.67 12.22 -2.19
N ALA A 35 -19.26 11.58 -1.20
CA ALA A 35 -20.65 11.11 -1.26
C ALA A 35 -21.65 12.26 -1.46
N ALA A 36 -21.49 13.36 -0.72
CA ALA A 36 -22.36 14.53 -0.85
C ALA A 36 -22.33 15.13 -2.26
N ILE A 37 -21.15 15.22 -2.89
CA ILE A 37 -21.00 15.72 -4.26
C ILE A 37 -21.68 14.78 -5.26
N LEU A 38 -21.49 13.46 -5.12
CA LEU A 38 -22.14 12.50 -6.02
C LEU A 38 -23.65 12.61 -6.00
N ILE A 39 -24.25 12.72 -4.80
CA ILE A 39 -25.70 12.88 -4.66
C ILE A 39 -26.19 14.22 -5.20
N SER A 40 -25.48 15.30 -4.87
CA SER A 40 -25.84 16.61 -5.41
C SER A 40 -25.80 16.61 -6.93
N ALA A 41 -24.88 15.86 -7.54
CA ALA A 41 -24.81 15.69 -8.98
C ALA A 41 -25.96 14.83 -9.52
N GLN A 42 -26.31 13.72 -8.86
CA GLN A 42 -27.43 12.86 -9.24
C GLN A 42 -28.79 13.59 -9.17
N ASN A 43 -28.96 14.46 -8.18
CA ASN A 43 -30.18 15.27 -8.01
C ASN A 43 -30.17 16.60 -8.79
N PHE A 44 -29.22 16.78 -9.71
CA PHE A 44 -29.09 18.00 -10.52
C PHE A 44 -28.92 19.29 -9.69
N LEU A 45 -28.47 19.19 -8.44
CA LEU A 45 -28.22 20.33 -7.56
C LEU A 45 -26.90 21.04 -7.86
N LEU A 46 -25.98 20.37 -8.60
CA LEU A 46 -24.69 20.92 -9.01
C LEU A 46 -24.55 20.92 -10.52
N PRO A 47 -24.01 22.02 -11.12
CA PRO A 47 -23.61 22.03 -12.51
C PRO A 47 -22.57 20.92 -12.79
N LEU A 48 -22.77 20.17 -13.88
CA LEU A 48 -21.94 19.04 -14.24
C LEU A 48 -20.43 19.42 -14.36
N ALA A 49 -20.16 20.65 -14.82
CA ALA A 49 -18.81 21.19 -14.93
C ALA A 49 -18.08 21.31 -13.57
N LEU A 50 -18.80 21.45 -12.45
CA LEU A 50 -18.21 21.55 -11.12
C LEU A 50 -18.02 20.20 -10.44
N VAL A 51 -18.69 19.14 -10.89
CA VAL A 51 -18.64 17.82 -10.24
C VAL A 51 -17.20 17.29 -10.21
N PHE A 52 -16.52 17.25 -11.37
CA PHE A 52 -15.16 16.72 -11.44
C PHE A 52 -14.15 17.51 -10.59
N PRO A 53 -14.06 18.86 -10.67
CA PRO A 53 -13.17 19.64 -9.79
C PRO A 53 -13.44 19.43 -8.31
N LEU A 54 -14.70 19.35 -7.89
CA LEU A 54 -15.07 19.13 -6.50
C LEU A 54 -14.68 17.71 -6.02
N LEU A 55 -14.88 16.69 -6.85
CA LEU A 55 -14.40 15.33 -6.55
C LEU A 55 -12.88 15.28 -6.40
N VAL A 56 -12.14 15.98 -7.26
CA VAL A 56 -10.67 16.12 -7.13
C VAL A 56 -10.31 16.79 -5.80
N LEU A 57 -11.02 17.85 -5.42
CA LEU A 57 -10.77 18.55 -4.14
C LEU A 57 -10.95 17.61 -2.94
N THR A 58 -11.95 16.75 -2.93
CA THR A 58 -12.12 15.76 -1.85
C THR A 58 -10.94 14.77 -1.77
N ARG A 59 -10.38 14.40 -2.91
CA ARG A 59 -9.18 13.53 -2.95
C ARG A 59 -7.92 14.26 -2.50
N LEU A 60 -7.81 15.57 -2.77
CA LEU A 60 -6.73 16.41 -2.24
C LEU A 60 -6.81 16.52 -0.70
N ILE A 61 -8.00 16.67 -0.12
CA ILE A 61 -8.20 16.64 1.34
C ILE A 61 -7.71 15.30 1.91
N ASN A 62 -8.07 14.18 1.31
CA ASN A 62 -7.57 12.87 1.72
C ASN A 62 -6.05 12.74 1.55
N GLY A 63 -5.50 13.26 0.46
CA GLY A 63 -4.06 13.27 0.21
C GLY A 63 -3.29 14.12 1.20
N LEU A 64 -3.87 15.23 1.67
CA LEU A 64 -3.28 16.13 2.66
C LEU A 64 -3.36 15.54 4.07
N LEU A 65 -4.56 15.27 4.56
CA LEU A 65 -4.83 14.85 5.94
C LEU A 65 -4.73 13.33 6.11
N GLY A 66 -5.39 12.55 5.26
CA GLY A 66 -5.42 11.08 5.36
C GLY A 66 -4.04 10.42 5.20
N SER A 67 -3.08 11.11 4.56
CA SER A 67 -1.69 10.64 4.49
C SER A 67 -0.97 10.58 5.83
N ALA A 68 -1.54 11.11 6.91
CA ALA A 68 -1.03 11.06 8.27
C ALA A 68 -1.17 9.67 8.93
N VAL A 69 -2.17 8.89 8.51
CA VAL A 69 -2.52 7.59 9.15
C VAL A 69 -1.35 6.61 9.12
N ARG A 70 -0.75 6.37 7.94
CA ARG A 70 0.31 5.36 7.78
C ARG A 70 1.59 5.68 8.55
N PRO A 71 2.16 6.89 8.52
CA PRO A 71 3.33 7.24 9.33
C PRO A 71 3.09 7.07 10.83
N ALA A 72 1.93 7.54 11.32
CA ALA A 72 1.58 7.40 12.73
C ALA A 72 1.42 5.93 13.16
N ALA A 73 0.70 5.13 12.36
CA ALA A 73 0.55 3.69 12.63
C ALA A 73 1.89 2.94 12.56
N GLY A 74 2.73 3.23 11.54
CA GLY A 74 4.04 2.61 11.39
C GLY A 74 4.99 2.95 12.54
N GLY A 75 5.00 4.22 12.99
CA GLY A 75 5.73 4.65 14.17
C GLY A 75 5.25 3.91 15.44
N ARG A 76 3.92 3.81 15.65
CA ARG A 76 3.35 3.08 16.79
C ARG A 76 3.72 1.61 16.81
N ILE A 77 3.70 0.93 15.66
CA ILE A 77 4.16 -0.47 15.57
C ILE A 77 5.62 -0.58 15.99
N ALA A 78 6.46 0.34 15.54
CA ALA A 78 7.86 0.36 15.91
C ALA A 78 8.05 0.61 17.43
N ASP A 79 7.24 1.46 18.04
CA ASP A 79 7.28 1.75 19.47
C ASP A 79 6.83 0.56 20.33
N LEU A 80 5.86 -0.21 19.86
CA LEU A 80 5.27 -1.37 20.57
C LEU A 80 6.03 -2.69 20.35
N THR A 81 7.00 -2.73 19.45
CA THR A 81 7.68 -3.97 19.06
C THR A 81 9.18 -3.90 19.33
N SER A 82 9.75 -5.00 19.86
CA SER A 82 11.19 -5.19 19.96
C SER A 82 11.81 -5.46 18.57
N PRO A 83 13.11 -5.29 18.39
CA PRO A 83 13.79 -5.64 17.12
C PRO A 83 13.48 -7.05 16.61
N THR A 84 13.30 -8.02 17.52
CA THR A 84 13.01 -9.43 17.19
C THR A 84 11.55 -9.69 16.79
N THR A 85 10.60 -8.87 17.25
CA THR A 85 9.15 -9.02 16.99
C THR A 85 8.65 -8.02 15.95
N ARG A 86 9.48 -7.06 15.53
CA ARG A 86 9.09 -5.94 14.66
C ARG A 86 8.56 -6.40 13.30
N THR A 87 9.19 -7.40 12.69
CA THR A 87 8.75 -7.95 11.41
C THR A 87 7.36 -8.55 11.50
N ALA A 88 7.07 -9.30 12.58
CA ALA A 88 5.74 -9.85 12.84
C ALA A 88 4.69 -8.75 13.05
N GLY A 89 5.04 -7.68 13.76
CA GLY A 89 4.17 -6.51 13.95
C GLY A 89 3.78 -5.87 12.62
N PHE A 90 4.73 -5.61 11.74
CA PHE A 90 4.45 -5.07 10.41
C PHE A 90 3.73 -6.06 9.49
N ALA A 91 4.01 -7.36 9.60
CA ALA A 91 3.30 -8.39 8.85
C ALA A 91 1.81 -8.45 9.22
N ARG A 92 1.48 -8.38 10.51
CA ARG A 92 0.07 -8.32 10.98
C ARG A 92 -0.63 -7.06 10.50
N PHE A 93 0.04 -5.92 10.49
CA PHE A 93 -0.50 -4.67 9.95
C PHE A 93 -0.79 -4.77 8.45
N ASP A 94 0.15 -5.33 7.65
CA ASP A 94 -0.04 -5.53 6.22
C ASP A 94 -1.13 -6.59 5.93
N ALA A 95 -1.24 -7.64 6.75
CA ALA A 95 -2.33 -8.61 6.66
C ALA A 95 -3.71 -7.96 6.85
N GLY A 96 -3.84 -7.00 7.78
CA GLY A 96 -5.06 -6.20 7.94
C GLY A 96 -5.39 -5.38 6.69
N TRP A 97 -4.39 -4.82 6.01
CA TRP A 97 -4.57 -4.14 4.74
C TRP A 97 -5.10 -5.09 3.65
N GLN A 98 -4.50 -6.27 3.51
CA GLN A 98 -4.92 -7.30 2.55
C GLN A 98 -6.35 -7.80 2.86
N PHE A 99 -6.68 -7.99 4.14
CA PHE A 99 -8.03 -8.34 4.57
C PHE A 99 -9.05 -7.31 4.11
N GLY A 100 -8.72 -6.01 4.24
CA GLY A 100 -9.57 -4.92 3.75
C GLY A 100 -9.83 -4.97 2.24
N ILE A 101 -8.83 -5.37 1.44
CA ILE A 101 -8.98 -5.52 -0.01
C ILE A 101 -9.99 -6.64 -0.35
N VAL A 102 -9.98 -7.75 0.40
CA VAL A 102 -10.91 -8.88 0.18
C VAL A 102 -12.32 -8.55 0.66
N ILE A 103 -12.44 -8.01 1.88
CA ILE A 103 -13.75 -7.77 2.52
C ILE A 103 -14.44 -6.52 1.99
N GLY A 104 -13.67 -5.51 1.54
CA GLY A 104 -14.23 -4.23 1.08
C GLY A 104 -15.34 -4.37 0.05
N PRO A 105 -15.13 -5.04 -1.09
CA PRO A 105 -16.18 -5.24 -2.09
C PRO A 105 -17.42 -5.97 -1.57
N ILE A 106 -17.23 -6.94 -0.67
CA ILE A 106 -18.34 -7.70 -0.05
C ILE A 106 -19.20 -6.76 0.80
N VAL A 107 -18.57 -5.96 1.66
CA VAL A 107 -19.25 -4.98 2.51
C VAL A 107 -20.01 -3.95 1.66
N VAL A 108 -19.36 -3.44 0.59
CA VAL A 108 -20.01 -2.50 -0.34
C VAL A 108 -21.23 -3.13 -1.00
N GLY A 109 -21.13 -4.37 -1.51
CA GLY A 109 -22.24 -5.09 -2.11
C GLY A 109 -23.41 -5.31 -1.15
N LEU A 110 -23.11 -5.71 0.09
CA LEU A 110 -24.12 -5.87 1.16
C LEU A 110 -24.82 -4.54 1.49
N LEU A 111 -24.06 -3.46 1.64
CA LEU A 111 -24.65 -2.15 1.95
C LEU A 111 -25.54 -1.65 0.80
N LEU A 112 -25.12 -1.83 -0.45
CA LEU A 112 -25.93 -1.45 -1.61
C LEU A 112 -27.23 -2.28 -1.65
N SER A 113 -27.19 -3.58 -1.39
CA SER A 113 -28.39 -4.43 -1.36
C SER A 113 -29.36 -4.05 -0.23
N ILE A 114 -28.85 -3.70 0.96
CA ILE A 114 -29.68 -3.32 2.12
C ILE A 114 -30.31 -1.92 1.91
N PHE A 115 -29.59 -0.99 1.30
CA PHE A 115 -30.00 0.40 1.15
C PHE A 115 -30.51 0.74 -0.26
N ASN A 116 -31.07 -0.25 -0.99
CA ASN A 116 -31.66 -0.07 -2.31
C ASN A 116 -30.75 0.66 -3.31
N GLU A 117 -29.53 0.18 -3.46
CA GLU A 117 -28.49 0.72 -4.36
C GLU A 117 -28.06 2.17 -4.06
N ASN A 118 -28.36 2.67 -2.87
CA ASN A 118 -27.98 4.00 -2.47
C ASN A 118 -26.45 4.10 -2.27
N LEU A 119 -25.77 4.79 -3.18
CA LEU A 119 -24.33 4.98 -3.14
C LEU A 119 -23.81 5.71 -1.91
N LEU A 120 -24.67 6.48 -1.20
CA LEU A 120 -24.29 7.12 0.08
C LEU A 120 -23.90 6.12 1.14
N ALA A 121 -24.64 5.01 1.24
CA ALA A 121 -24.50 4.08 2.35
C ALA A 121 -23.06 3.56 2.52
N PRO A 122 -22.36 3.06 1.49
CA PRO A 122 -20.97 2.63 1.64
C PRO A 122 -20.02 3.76 2.05
N PHE A 123 -20.17 4.97 1.48
CA PHE A 123 -19.29 6.08 1.80
C PHE A 123 -19.47 6.61 3.22
N LEU A 124 -20.71 6.75 3.67
CA LEU A 124 -21.01 7.17 5.05
C LEU A 124 -20.62 6.10 6.07
N PHE A 125 -20.84 4.83 5.75
CA PHE A 125 -20.41 3.70 6.59
C PHE A 125 -18.91 3.73 6.83
N ILE A 126 -18.10 3.85 5.74
CA ILE A 126 -16.64 3.86 5.87
C ILE A 126 -16.14 5.13 6.53
N ALA A 127 -16.80 6.28 6.33
CA ALA A 127 -16.48 7.53 7.02
C ALA A 127 -16.72 7.40 8.53
N LEU A 128 -17.88 6.87 8.93
CA LEU A 128 -18.22 6.64 10.33
C LEU A 128 -17.27 5.63 10.99
N LEU A 129 -17.02 4.51 10.31
CA LEU A 129 -16.06 3.49 10.77
C LEU A 129 -14.66 4.11 10.96
N GLY A 130 -14.24 4.96 10.03
CA GLY A 130 -12.98 5.70 10.12
C GLY A 130 -12.92 6.58 11.37
N LEU A 131 -13.98 7.33 11.68
CA LEU A 131 -14.06 8.15 12.90
C LEU A 131 -14.01 7.30 14.16
N ILE A 132 -14.79 6.22 14.22
CA ILE A 132 -14.80 5.30 15.38
C ILE A 132 -13.40 4.74 15.62
N ILE A 133 -12.73 4.23 14.58
CA ILE A 133 -11.37 3.71 14.68
C ILE A 133 -10.39 4.82 15.08
N GLY A 134 -10.56 6.04 14.53
CA GLY A 134 -9.73 7.19 14.85
C GLY A 134 -9.79 7.55 16.33
N PHE A 135 -10.98 7.71 16.89
CA PHE A 135 -11.19 8.04 18.30
C PHE A 135 -10.78 6.91 19.25
N TYR A 136 -11.09 5.65 18.90
CA TYR A 136 -10.66 4.49 19.67
C TYR A 136 -9.14 4.41 19.80
N ASN A 137 -8.42 4.55 18.68
CA ASN A 137 -6.97 4.50 18.70
C ASN A 137 -6.36 5.75 19.35
N TYR A 138 -6.94 6.94 19.17
CA TYR A 138 -6.50 8.14 19.89
C TYR A 138 -6.48 7.91 21.38
N LYS A 139 -7.58 7.39 21.95
CA LYS A 139 -7.70 7.12 23.38
C LYS A 139 -6.69 6.07 23.88
N ASN A 140 -6.39 5.05 23.06
CA ASN A 140 -5.47 3.96 23.42
C ASN A 140 -4.00 4.22 23.02
N MET A 141 -3.74 5.25 22.23
CA MET A 141 -2.40 5.68 21.81
C MET A 141 -1.91 6.92 22.56
N ILE A 142 -2.65 7.40 23.57
CA ILE A 142 -2.17 8.44 24.47
C ILE A 142 -1.03 7.81 25.26
N ASP A 143 0.20 8.21 24.95
CA ASP A 143 1.37 7.73 25.66
C ASP A 143 1.37 8.33 27.08
N GLU A 144 1.47 7.46 28.09
CA GLU A 144 1.68 7.85 29.48
C GLU A 144 3.04 8.59 29.66
N ASN A 145 3.96 8.37 28.74
CA ASN A 145 5.24 9.10 28.66
C ASN A 145 5.02 10.37 27.85
N GLY A 146 4.79 11.47 28.54
CA GLY A 146 4.49 12.78 27.98
C GLY A 146 5.44 13.20 26.85
N PHE A 147 4.94 14.10 26.01
CA PHE A 147 5.61 14.74 24.89
C PHE A 147 7.10 14.93 25.18
N SER A 148 7.96 14.16 24.51
CA SER A 148 9.38 14.49 24.49
C SER A 148 9.48 15.82 23.72
N GLU A 149 9.67 16.90 24.43
CA GLU A 149 10.12 18.19 23.89
C GLU A 149 11.53 18.00 23.29
N SER A 150 11.61 17.29 22.20
CA SER A 150 12.82 17.24 21.41
C SER A 150 12.81 18.48 20.53
N GLU A 151 13.49 19.52 20.98
CA GLU A 151 13.69 20.80 20.26
C GLU A 151 14.27 20.61 18.84
N ASN A 152 14.83 19.48 18.52
CA ASN A 152 15.43 19.20 17.22
C ASN A 152 14.59 18.17 16.44
N ILE A 153 13.80 18.67 15.48
CA ILE A 153 13.20 17.84 14.43
C ILE A 153 14.35 17.24 13.61
N THR A 154 14.60 15.95 13.80
CA THR A 154 15.60 15.22 12.99
C THR A 154 15.18 15.26 11.52
N LYS A 155 15.98 15.94 10.69
CA LYS A 155 15.75 16.05 9.24
C LYS A 155 16.23 14.78 8.53
N LEU A 156 15.51 13.66 8.69
CA LEU A 156 15.83 12.46 7.94
C LEU A 156 15.61 12.74 6.43
N LYS A 157 16.69 12.70 5.68
CA LYS A 157 16.68 12.97 4.23
C LYS A 157 16.44 11.68 3.46
N PHE A 158 15.77 11.75 2.28
CA PHE A 158 15.49 10.56 1.46
C PHE A 158 16.75 9.86 0.94
N TYR A 159 17.86 10.60 0.77
CA TYR A 159 19.16 10.11 0.32
C TYR A 159 20.09 9.70 1.47
N ASP A 160 19.60 9.67 2.71
CA ASP A 160 20.37 9.13 3.84
C ASP A 160 20.74 7.66 3.56
N SER A 161 22.03 7.32 3.75
CA SER A 161 22.56 5.98 3.46
C SER A 161 21.84 4.86 4.22
N ARG A 162 21.24 5.16 5.35
CA ARG A 162 20.45 4.22 6.17
C ARG A 162 19.06 3.94 5.57
N VAL A 163 18.54 4.85 4.77
CA VAL A 163 17.12 4.88 4.33
C VAL A 163 16.96 4.53 2.86
N TRP A 164 17.78 5.11 1.98
CA TRP A 164 17.60 5.00 0.54
C TRP A 164 17.55 3.56 -0.01
N PRO A 165 18.26 2.54 0.55
CA PRO A 165 18.16 1.17 0.02
C PRO A 165 16.76 0.57 0.23
N SER A 166 16.15 0.83 1.39
CA SER A 166 14.77 0.42 1.64
C SER A 166 13.77 1.19 0.78
N LEU A 167 14.04 2.47 0.47
CA LEU A 167 13.22 3.25 -0.45
C LEU A 167 13.32 2.75 -1.88
N LEU A 168 14.49 2.25 -2.32
CA LEU A 168 14.65 1.60 -3.62
C LEU A 168 13.78 0.34 -3.73
N VAL A 169 13.79 -0.51 -2.71
CA VAL A 169 12.90 -1.69 -2.65
C VAL A 169 11.43 -1.27 -2.68
N ALA A 170 11.06 -0.22 -1.94
CA ALA A 170 9.69 0.31 -1.93
C ALA A 170 9.27 0.90 -3.28
N SER A 171 10.18 1.59 -4.00
CA SER A 171 9.95 2.10 -5.35
C SER A 171 9.67 0.96 -6.33
N PHE A 172 10.50 -0.06 -6.31
CA PHE A 172 10.30 -1.27 -7.11
C PHE A 172 8.93 -1.90 -6.85
N MET A 173 8.55 -2.05 -5.57
CA MET A 173 7.24 -2.59 -5.19
C MET A 173 6.08 -1.71 -5.68
N GLY A 174 6.25 -0.38 -5.64
CA GLY A 174 5.26 0.58 -6.14
C GLY A 174 5.07 0.46 -7.65
N ILE A 175 6.15 0.43 -8.42
CA ILE A 175 6.13 0.29 -9.89
C ILE A 175 5.56 -1.08 -10.28
N SER A 176 6.01 -2.14 -9.62
CA SER A 176 5.55 -3.51 -9.84
C SER A 176 4.05 -3.63 -9.60
N ASN A 177 3.56 -3.18 -8.44
CA ASN A 177 2.12 -3.21 -8.14
C ASN A 177 1.31 -2.37 -9.13
N ALA A 178 1.78 -1.17 -9.49
CA ALA A 178 1.12 -0.29 -10.44
C ALA A 178 1.08 -0.89 -11.85
N CYS A 179 2.14 -1.55 -12.29
CA CYS A 179 2.16 -2.30 -13.54
C CYS A 179 1.06 -3.35 -13.56
N LEU A 180 0.97 -4.17 -12.51
CA LEU A 180 -0.07 -5.21 -12.41
C LEU A 180 -1.47 -4.61 -12.47
N VAL A 181 -1.75 -3.58 -11.67
CA VAL A 181 -3.07 -2.93 -11.61
C VAL A 181 -3.45 -2.31 -12.96
N LEU A 182 -2.51 -1.68 -13.65
CA LEU A 182 -2.76 -0.96 -14.89
C LEU A 182 -2.95 -1.90 -16.09
N THR A 183 -2.16 -2.97 -16.18
CA THR A 183 -2.08 -3.79 -17.40
C THR A 183 -2.81 -5.12 -17.32
N SER A 184 -3.10 -5.66 -16.13
CA SER A 184 -3.66 -7.01 -16.00
C SER A 184 -5.03 -7.18 -16.67
N ALA A 185 -5.93 -6.19 -16.56
CA ALA A 185 -7.23 -6.26 -17.21
C ALA A 185 -7.12 -6.19 -18.75
N LEU A 186 -6.22 -5.33 -19.24
CA LEU A 186 -5.94 -5.21 -20.68
C LEU A 186 -5.34 -6.52 -21.20
N TYR A 187 -4.33 -7.05 -20.53
CA TYR A 187 -3.69 -8.30 -20.90
C TYR A 187 -4.66 -9.49 -20.90
N THR A 188 -5.51 -9.56 -19.89
CA THR A 188 -6.55 -10.60 -19.83
C THR A 188 -7.49 -10.50 -21.02
N LYS A 189 -7.91 -9.29 -21.38
CA LYS A 189 -8.77 -9.05 -22.55
C LYS A 189 -8.07 -9.35 -23.87
N ASP A 190 -6.82 -8.89 -24.02
CA ASP A 190 -6.14 -8.91 -25.32
C ASP A 190 -5.48 -10.25 -25.62
N VAL A 191 -5.12 -11.05 -24.59
CA VAL A 191 -4.29 -12.26 -24.74
C VAL A 191 -4.96 -13.53 -24.20
N ILE A 192 -5.72 -13.45 -23.11
CA ILE A 192 -6.18 -14.65 -22.38
C ILE A 192 -7.61 -15.01 -22.68
N VAL A 193 -8.54 -14.04 -22.62
CA VAL A 193 -9.98 -14.30 -22.78
C VAL A 193 -10.38 -14.11 -24.24
N THR A 194 -10.58 -15.23 -24.93
CA THR A 194 -10.94 -15.20 -26.36
C THR A 194 -12.45 -15.20 -26.62
N SER A 195 -13.29 -15.70 -25.69
CA SER A 195 -14.75 -15.68 -25.83
C SER A 195 -15.49 -16.09 -24.55
N GLY A 196 -16.61 -15.44 -24.25
CA GLY A 196 -17.63 -15.90 -23.29
C GLY A 196 -17.38 -15.62 -21.79
N GLU A 197 -16.16 -15.38 -21.36
CA GLU A 197 -15.84 -15.13 -19.96
C GLU A 197 -15.78 -13.63 -19.66
N SER A 198 -16.27 -13.23 -18.50
CA SER A 198 -16.18 -11.84 -18.06
C SER A 198 -14.76 -11.51 -17.61
N VAL A 199 -14.04 -10.67 -18.34
CA VAL A 199 -12.73 -10.12 -17.95
C VAL A 199 -12.76 -9.55 -16.54
N TYR A 200 -13.83 -8.86 -16.18
CA TYR A 200 -13.99 -8.27 -14.85
C TYR A 200 -14.03 -9.31 -13.73
N ALA A 201 -14.74 -10.44 -13.97
CA ALA A 201 -14.81 -11.52 -12.99
C ALA A 201 -13.45 -12.20 -12.84
N VAL A 202 -12.75 -12.48 -13.95
CA VAL A 202 -11.39 -13.08 -13.94
C VAL A 202 -10.42 -12.19 -13.15
N ILE A 203 -10.44 -10.88 -13.38
CA ILE A 203 -9.55 -9.95 -12.70
C ILE A 203 -9.94 -9.76 -11.22
N ALA A 204 -11.23 -9.72 -10.89
CA ALA A 204 -11.69 -9.64 -9.51
C ALA A 204 -11.22 -10.85 -8.68
N ILE A 205 -11.36 -12.06 -9.22
CA ILE A 205 -10.84 -13.29 -8.60
C ILE A 205 -9.32 -13.20 -8.50
N GLY A 206 -8.64 -12.77 -9.56
CA GLY A 206 -7.18 -12.64 -9.59
C GLY A 206 -6.65 -11.73 -8.49
N PHE A 207 -7.21 -10.52 -8.31
CA PHE A 207 -6.80 -9.61 -7.23
C PHE A 207 -7.17 -10.13 -5.84
N SER A 208 -8.26 -10.88 -5.71
CA SER A 208 -8.59 -11.57 -4.46
C SER A 208 -7.53 -12.62 -4.12
N LEU A 209 -7.04 -13.37 -5.11
CA LEU A 209 -5.95 -14.33 -4.93
C LEU A 209 -4.63 -13.63 -4.54
N VAL A 210 -4.32 -12.47 -5.12
CA VAL A 210 -3.17 -11.64 -4.69
C VAL A 210 -3.29 -11.28 -3.21
N ALA A 211 -4.45 -10.78 -2.80
CA ALA A 211 -4.66 -10.35 -1.42
C ALA A 211 -4.63 -11.54 -0.44
N MET A 212 -5.29 -12.64 -0.76
CA MET A 212 -5.30 -13.85 0.07
C MET A 212 -3.91 -14.48 0.21
N SER A 213 -3.17 -14.59 -0.88
CA SER A 213 -1.81 -15.15 -0.86
C SER A 213 -0.84 -14.23 -0.11
N GLY A 214 -0.97 -12.89 -0.26
CA GLY A 214 -0.22 -11.93 0.52
C GLY A 214 -0.52 -12.00 2.02
N MET A 215 -1.80 -12.11 2.39
CA MET A 215 -2.23 -12.31 3.78
C MET A 215 -1.69 -13.63 4.35
N PHE A 216 -1.74 -14.71 3.57
CA PHE A 216 -1.16 -15.99 3.94
C PHE A 216 0.34 -15.86 4.21
N ALA A 217 1.09 -15.20 3.32
CA ALA A 217 2.51 -14.96 3.52
C ALA A 217 2.80 -14.20 4.82
N ASN A 218 2.01 -13.16 5.11
CA ASN A 218 2.17 -12.34 6.32
C ASN A 218 1.90 -13.14 7.60
N LEU A 219 0.78 -13.85 7.68
CA LEU A 219 0.33 -14.50 8.91
C LEU A 219 1.02 -15.85 9.16
N PHE A 220 1.26 -16.64 8.09
CA PHE A 220 1.78 -18.00 8.24
C PHE A 220 3.28 -18.09 7.97
N ILE A 221 3.84 -17.31 7.05
CA ILE A 221 5.27 -17.41 6.74
C ILE A 221 6.05 -16.42 7.62
N VAL A 222 5.69 -15.15 7.63
CA VAL A 222 6.48 -14.11 8.31
C VAL A 222 6.30 -14.17 9.81
N ASP A 223 5.06 -14.25 10.29
CA ASP A 223 4.76 -14.24 11.74
C ASP A 223 5.24 -15.53 12.43
N LYS A 224 5.03 -16.69 11.81
CA LYS A 224 5.34 -17.99 12.42
C LYS A 224 6.82 -18.36 12.34
N PHE A 225 7.48 -18.18 11.20
CA PHE A 225 8.84 -18.69 10.98
C PHE A 225 9.95 -17.74 11.41
N LYS A 226 9.65 -16.49 11.80
CA LYS A 226 10.62 -15.48 12.28
C LYS A 226 11.85 -15.33 11.36
N ILE A 227 11.63 -15.37 10.06
CA ILE A 227 12.68 -15.31 9.04
C ILE A 227 13.34 -13.93 9.09
N ARG A 228 14.67 -13.88 8.89
CA ARG A 228 15.42 -12.62 8.83
C ARG A 228 14.83 -11.69 7.76
N PRO A 229 14.63 -10.39 8.06
CA PRO A 229 13.99 -9.45 7.12
C PRO A 229 14.61 -9.40 5.74
N LEU A 230 15.96 -9.49 5.67
CA LEU A 230 16.70 -9.52 4.42
C LEU A 230 16.34 -10.74 3.55
N ASN A 231 16.18 -11.91 4.15
CA ASN A 231 15.82 -13.12 3.41
C ASN A 231 14.37 -13.05 2.89
N LEU A 232 13.47 -12.40 3.65
CA LEU A 232 12.10 -12.14 3.18
C LEU A 232 12.12 -11.28 1.91
N ILE A 233 12.96 -10.24 1.85
CA ILE A 233 13.10 -9.41 0.66
C ILE A 233 13.67 -10.21 -0.51
N LYS A 234 14.73 -11.01 -0.28
CA LYS A 234 15.35 -11.83 -1.33
C LYS A 234 14.37 -12.83 -1.95
N TRP A 235 13.68 -13.59 -1.11
CA TRP A 235 12.71 -14.60 -1.56
C TRP A 235 11.48 -13.94 -2.20
N GLY A 236 11.02 -12.83 -1.63
CA GLY A 236 9.93 -12.08 -2.20
C GLY A 236 10.27 -11.49 -3.57
N CYS A 237 11.47 -10.93 -3.76
CA CYS A 237 11.93 -10.45 -5.07
C CYS A 237 12.05 -11.59 -6.09
N ALA A 238 12.54 -12.77 -5.68
CA ALA A 238 12.58 -13.95 -6.55
C ALA A 238 11.16 -14.39 -6.95
N LEU A 239 10.21 -14.43 -6.02
CA LEU A 239 8.82 -14.75 -6.32
C LEU A 239 8.19 -13.73 -7.29
N ILE A 240 8.46 -12.43 -7.13
CA ILE A 240 7.96 -11.40 -8.05
C ILE A 240 8.62 -11.55 -9.43
N LEU A 241 9.92 -11.83 -9.50
CA LEU A 241 10.61 -12.10 -10.77
C LEU A 241 9.91 -13.24 -11.53
N PHE A 242 9.74 -14.39 -10.89
CA PHE A 242 9.07 -15.53 -11.52
C PHE A 242 7.60 -15.24 -11.82
N SER A 243 6.88 -14.56 -10.93
CA SER A 243 5.50 -14.14 -11.18
C SER A 243 5.36 -13.39 -12.51
N TYR A 244 6.21 -12.40 -12.73
CA TYR A 244 6.16 -11.60 -13.94
C TYR A 244 6.67 -12.34 -15.19
N LEU A 245 7.64 -13.25 -15.04
CA LEU A 245 8.04 -14.16 -16.13
C LEU A 245 6.90 -15.10 -16.54
N PHE A 246 6.20 -15.68 -15.56
CA PHE A 246 5.02 -16.50 -15.84
C PHE A 246 3.88 -15.68 -16.46
N LEU A 247 3.65 -14.45 -15.94
CA LEU A 247 2.61 -13.58 -16.46
C LEU A 247 2.88 -13.14 -17.90
N ALA A 248 4.14 -12.86 -18.26
CA ALA A 248 4.53 -12.54 -19.64
C ALA A 248 4.25 -13.67 -20.63
N ASN A 249 4.14 -14.91 -20.17
CA ASN A 249 3.88 -16.10 -20.99
C ASN A 249 2.50 -16.71 -20.69
N ALA A 250 1.63 -16.02 -19.94
CA ALA A 250 0.32 -16.55 -19.58
C ALA A 250 -0.65 -16.47 -20.77
N THR A 251 -1.09 -17.63 -21.24
CA THR A 251 -2.08 -17.77 -22.33
C THR A 251 -3.41 -18.37 -21.86
N SER A 252 -3.51 -18.62 -20.55
CA SER A 252 -4.71 -19.21 -19.93
C SER A 252 -4.98 -18.62 -18.55
N ILE A 253 -6.23 -18.67 -18.10
CA ILE A 253 -6.66 -18.17 -16.78
C ILE A 253 -5.92 -18.87 -15.62
N PRO A 254 -5.71 -20.20 -15.61
CA PRO A 254 -4.93 -20.83 -14.55
C PRO A 254 -3.49 -20.29 -14.45
N ASN A 255 -2.83 -20.04 -15.59
CA ASN A 255 -1.48 -19.46 -15.61
C ASN A 255 -1.47 -18.03 -15.10
N LEU A 256 -2.48 -17.22 -15.44
CA LEU A 256 -2.69 -15.89 -14.87
C LEU A 256 -2.83 -15.96 -13.35
N TYR A 257 -3.72 -16.83 -12.85
CA TYR A 257 -3.94 -16.94 -11.40
C TYR A 257 -2.71 -17.43 -10.65
N LEU A 258 -1.97 -18.40 -11.21
CA LEU A 258 -0.69 -18.82 -10.61
C LEU A 258 0.30 -17.67 -10.50
N SER A 259 0.43 -16.85 -11.55
CA SER A 259 1.30 -15.66 -11.54
C SER A 259 0.86 -14.68 -10.47
N LEU A 260 -0.45 -14.41 -10.34
CA LEU A 260 -1.01 -13.50 -9.35
C LEU A 260 -0.82 -13.98 -7.91
N ILE A 261 -0.97 -15.30 -7.66
CA ILE A 261 -0.66 -15.92 -6.36
C ILE A 261 0.82 -15.73 -6.01
N MET A 262 1.73 -15.99 -6.96
CA MET A 262 3.16 -15.78 -6.75
C MET A 262 3.49 -14.31 -6.44
N PHE A 263 2.84 -13.37 -7.14
CA PHE A 263 2.97 -11.93 -6.85
C PHE A 263 2.49 -11.60 -5.43
N GLY A 264 1.34 -12.11 -5.02
CA GLY A 264 0.79 -11.91 -3.69
C GLY A 264 1.72 -12.43 -2.60
N LEU A 265 2.21 -13.67 -2.73
CA LEU A 265 3.21 -14.24 -1.81
C LEU A 265 4.48 -13.38 -1.76
N GLY A 266 5.04 -13.01 -2.91
CA GLY A 266 6.25 -12.18 -3.01
C GLY A 266 6.08 -10.82 -2.34
N SER A 267 4.98 -10.12 -2.61
CA SER A 267 4.66 -8.81 -2.02
C SER A 267 4.44 -8.91 -0.51
N GLY A 268 3.77 -9.97 -0.04
CA GLY A 268 3.56 -10.25 1.38
C GLY A 268 4.86 -10.52 2.15
N LEU A 269 5.90 -11.04 1.49
CA LEU A 269 7.22 -11.19 2.11
C LEU A 269 8.04 -9.88 2.10
N ILE A 270 8.06 -9.16 0.97
CA ILE A 270 8.90 -7.97 0.83
C ILE A 270 8.45 -6.85 1.76
N ARG A 271 7.17 -6.56 1.84
CA ARG A 271 6.65 -5.39 2.57
C ARG A 271 7.05 -5.36 4.04
N PRO A 272 6.75 -6.39 4.87
CA PRO A 272 7.14 -6.40 6.27
C PRO A 272 8.66 -6.49 6.44
N GLY A 273 9.36 -7.23 5.59
CA GLY A 273 10.81 -7.30 5.59
C GLY A 273 11.46 -5.94 5.38
N ASN A 274 11.03 -5.22 4.35
CA ASN A 274 11.60 -3.93 3.98
C ASN A 274 11.34 -2.82 5.01
N ILE A 275 10.10 -2.71 5.50
CA ILE A 275 9.79 -1.70 6.52
C ILE A 275 10.48 -2.01 7.85
N THR A 276 10.71 -3.30 8.16
CA THR A 276 11.48 -3.71 9.34
C THR A 276 12.94 -3.27 9.21
N ILE A 277 13.60 -3.53 8.07
CA ILE A 277 14.98 -3.07 7.85
C ILE A 277 15.07 -1.56 7.99
N LEU A 278 14.17 -0.82 7.35
CA LEU A 278 14.13 0.64 7.47
C LEU A 278 13.96 1.08 8.93
N SER A 279 13.02 0.49 9.65
CA SER A 279 12.74 0.82 11.05
C SER A 279 13.93 0.50 11.97
N LEU A 280 14.67 -0.57 11.73
CA LEU A 280 15.87 -0.91 12.50
C LEU A 280 17.09 -0.04 12.15
N SER A 281 17.09 0.60 10.97
CA SER A 281 18.20 1.44 10.51
C SER A 281 18.14 2.87 11.04
N VAL A 282 17.04 3.29 11.67
CA VAL A 282 16.82 4.64 12.16
C VAL A 282 16.60 4.65 13.68
N SER A 283 16.83 5.80 14.30
CA SER A 283 16.60 5.97 15.75
C SER A 283 15.09 5.95 16.10
N PRO A 284 14.73 5.71 17.37
CA PRO A 284 13.33 5.78 17.82
C PRO A 284 12.65 7.11 17.50
N LYS A 285 13.40 8.23 17.52
CA LYS A 285 12.89 9.57 17.21
C LYS A 285 12.66 9.82 15.70
N GLU A 286 13.15 8.95 14.83
CA GLU A 286 13.04 9.06 13.37
C GLU A 286 12.00 8.10 12.76
N GLN A 287 11.34 7.26 13.57
CA GLN A 287 10.44 6.19 13.08
C GLN A 287 9.27 6.71 12.24
N GLY A 288 8.64 7.80 12.68
CA GLY A 288 7.55 8.42 11.93
C GLY A 288 8.03 9.02 10.61
N ALA A 289 9.19 9.70 10.60
CA ALA A 289 9.79 10.24 9.40
C ALA A 289 10.15 9.14 8.39
N ALA A 290 10.74 8.02 8.85
CA ALA A 290 11.07 6.87 8.03
C ALA A 290 9.81 6.22 7.43
N SER A 291 8.78 5.97 8.25
CA SER A 291 7.48 5.48 7.79
C SER A 291 6.81 6.44 6.81
N GLY A 292 6.99 7.75 7.01
CA GLY A 292 6.53 8.79 6.09
C GLY A 292 7.17 8.70 4.72
N TRP A 293 8.47 8.47 4.62
CA TRP A 293 9.16 8.25 3.35
C TRP A 293 8.67 7.00 2.63
N MET A 294 8.45 5.88 3.34
CA MET A 294 7.82 4.68 2.76
C MET A 294 6.44 4.98 2.19
N GLY A 295 5.62 5.74 2.92
CA GLY A 295 4.30 6.18 2.46
C GLY A 295 4.31 7.11 1.25
N THR A 296 5.46 7.74 0.95
CA THR A 296 5.64 8.61 -0.22
C THR A 296 6.10 7.83 -1.45
N VAL A 297 7.11 6.99 -1.28
CA VAL A 297 7.83 6.36 -2.39
C VAL A 297 6.99 5.28 -3.09
N PHE A 298 6.25 4.47 -2.35
CA PHE A 298 5.40 3.44 -2.94
C PHE A 298 4.36 4.01 -3.92
N PRO A 299 3.60 5.08 -3.58
CA PRO A 299 2.66 5.68 -4.53
C PRO A 299 3.30 6.44 -5.70
N ILE A 300 4.57 6.86 -5.61
CA ILE A 300 5.29 7.45 -6.75
C ILE A 300 5.36 6.44 -7.91
N GLY A 301 5.51 5.15 -7.60
CA GLY A 301 5.44 4.10 -8.60
C GLY A 301 4.16 4.17 -9.44
N HIS A 302 3.00 4.38 -8.80
CA HIS A 302 1.72 4.51 -9.51
C HIS A 302 1.64 5.77 -10.38
N LEU A 303 2.32 6.85 -10.00
CA LEU A 303 2.37 8.08 -10.80
C LEU A 303 3.23 7.92 -12.05
N ILE A 304 4.37 7.21 -11.95
CA ILE A 304 5.33 7.05 -13.04
C ILE A 304 4.89 5.95 -14.03
N THR A 305 4.26 4.90 -13.53
CA THR A 305 3.90 3.70 -14.31
C THR A 305 3.08 3.99 -15.57
N PRO A 306 2.06 4.86 -15.61
CA PRO A 306 1.33 5.16 -16.84
C PRO A 306 2.23 5.66 -17.96
N PHE A 307 3.27 6.44 -17.63
CA PHE A 307 4.18 7.04 -18.60
C PHE A 307 5.34 6.13 -19.04
N THR A 308 5.62 5.08 -18.29
CA THR A 308 6.72 4.14 -18.57
C THR A 308 6.21 2.78 -19.04
N ILE A 309 5.21 2.24 -18.40
CA ILE A 309 4.71 0.89 -18.64
C ILE A 309 3.69 0.84 -19.77
N MET A 310 2.82 1.87 -19.88
CA MET A 310 1.82 1.89 -20.96
C MET A 310 2.43 1.95 -22.35
N PRO A 311 3.47 2.78 -22.63
CA PRO A 311 4.17 2.74 -23.91
C PRO A 311 4.78 1.36 -24.24
N LEU A 312 5.33 0.66 -23.22
CA LEU A 312 5.82 -0.71 -23.41
C LEU A 312 4.69 -1.69 -23.77
N TYR A 313 3.53 -1.55 -23.11
CA TYR A 313 2.36 -2.38 -23.42
C TYR A 313 1.87 -2.16 -24.85
N MET A 314 1.89 -0.93 -25.35
CA MET A 314 1.50 -0.59 -26.71
C MET A 314 2.45 -1.20 -27.77
N LEU A 315 3.72 -1.41 -27.42
CA LEU A 315 4.67 -2.10 -28.30
C LEU A 315 4.43 -3.62 -28.32
N SER A 316 4.23 -4.22 -27.15
CA SER A 316 3.82 -5.62 -27.00
C SER A 316 3.24 -5.83 -25.61
N PRO A 317 2.11 -6.57 -25.47
CA PRO A 317 1.48 -6.84 -24.18
C PRO A 317 2.40 -7.50 -23.16
N ASN A 318 3.42 -8.24 -23.58
CA ASN A 318 4.33 -8.97 -22.70
C ASN A 318 5.51 -8.11 -22.17
N LEU A 319 5.88 -7.03 -22.90
CA LEU A 319 7.04 -6.20 -22.57
C LEU A 319 7.01 -5.58 -21.17
N PRO A 320 5.89 -5.06 -20.66
CA PRO A 320 5.81 -4.56 -19.29
C PRO A 320 6.26 -5.59 -18.26
N TYR A 321 5.82 -6.82 -18.42
CA TYR A 321 6.09 -7.90 -17.48
C TYR A 321 7.55 -8.35 -17.53
N LEU A 322 8.13 -8.42 -18.72
CA LEU A 322 9.57 -8.69 -18.90
C LEU A 322 10.42 -7.56 -18.30
N ALA A 323 10.02 -6.30 -18.48
CA ALA A 323 10.71 -5.16 -17.90
C ALA A 323 10.70 -5.20 -16.36
N ILE A 324 9.55 -5.52 -15.72
CA ILE A 324 9.49 -5.68 -14.27
C ILE A 324 10.30 -6.88 -13.79
N SER A 325 10.31 -8.00 -14.52
CA SER A 325 11.15 -9.15 -14.21
C SER A 325 12.63 -8.78 -14.24
N PHE A 326 13.06 -8.01 -15.23
CA PHE A 326 14.44 -7.52 -15.35
C PHE A 326 14.79 -6.58 -14.19
N LEU A 327 13.90 -5.66 -13.81
CA LEU A 327 14.07 -4.80 -12.63
C LEU A 327 14.17 -5.61 -11.34
N ALA A 328 13.37 -6.66 -11.19
CA ALA A 328 13.44 -7.57 -10.04
C ALA A 328 14.80 -8.27 -9.96
N LEU A 329 15.33 -8.73 -11.11
CA LEU A 329 16.66 -9.35 -11.19
C LEU A 329 17.76 -8.35 -10.78
N LEU A 330 17.72 -7.13 -11.32
CA LEU A 330 18.68 -6.07 -10.96
C LEU A 330 18.62 -5.76 -9.46
N LEU A 331 17.42 -5.72 -8.88
CA LEU A 331 17.24 -5.49 -7.45
C LEU A 331 17.82 -6.64 -6.62
N ILE A 332 17.61 -7.89 -7.02
CA ILE A 332 18.21 -9.05 -6.36
C ILE A 332 19.73 -8.96 -6.37
N VAL A 333 20.32 -8.68 -7.54
CA VAL A 333 21.78 -8.51 -7.68
C VAL A 333 22.29 -7.38 -6.80
N PHE A 334 21.60 -6.22 -6.80
CA PHE A 334 21.93 -5.09 -5.93
C PHE A 334 21.93 -5.50 -4.45
N ILE A 335 20.89 -6.21 -3.99
CA ILE A 335 20.79 -6.67 -2.59
C ILE A 335 21.91 -7.63 -2.24
N LEU A 336 22.23 -8.57 -3.13
CA LEU A 336 23.29 -9.56 -2.88
C LEU A 336 24.68 -8.92 -2.78
N LEU A 337 24.99 -7.96 -3.65
CA LEU A 337 26.28 -7.25 -3.66
C LEU A 337 26.43 -6.29 -2.46
N ASN A 338 25.33 -5.71 -1.99
CA ASN A 338 25.35 -4.66 -0.97
C ASN A 338 24.82 -5.09 0.39
N GLN A 339 24.54 -6.39 0.59
CA GLN A 339 23.92 -6.88 1.82
C GLN A 339 24.69 -6.53 3.09
N LYS A 340 26.02 -6.57 3.06
CA LYS A 340 26.89 -6.23 4.21
C LYS A 340 26.96 -4.73 4.49
N LYS A 341 26.68 -3.87 3.53
CA LYS A 341 26.81 -2.42 3.64
C LYS A 341 25.51 -1.74 4.06
N TYR A 342 24.37 -2.20 3.55
CA TYR A 342 23.10 -1.52 3.69
C TYR A 342 22.00 -2.32 4.40
N PHE A 343 22.19 -3.63 4.56
CA PHE A 343 21.16 -4.53 5.12
C PHE A 343 21.72 -5.33 6.30
N TYR A 344 22.36 -4.66 7.24
CA TYR A 344 23.15 -5.27 8.31
C TYR A 344 22.33 -5.99 9.40
N TYR A 345 20.97 -5.99 9.32
CA TYR A 345 20.07 -6.49 10.38
C TYR A 345 19.42 -7.84 10.08
#